data_370896e6301674dc4d92e4376210c118
#
_entry.id   370896e6301674dc4d92e4376210c118
#
_cell.length_a   1.000
_cell.length_b   1.000
_cell.length_c   1.000
_cell.angle_alpha   90.00
_cell.angle_beta   90.00
_cell.angle_gamma   90.00
#
_symmetry.space_group_name_H-M   'P 1'
#
loop_
_entity.id
_entity.type
_entity.pdbx_description
1 polymer ?
#
loop_
_entity_poly.entity_id
_entity_poly.type
_entity_poly.pdbx_seq_one_letter_code
_entity_poly.pdbx_strand_id
1 'polypeptide(L)'
;MNARRRHLRAAACLTLVGLLACLPLAAAFGSVNEDDMVLRLSAAERALPPDRLPDFDASCAALMDEDGTLWFGRNADDAAQIASLTKIMTAIVAADWLDASTMIEVTPEAASVGESSAGLAQGDSMTFDDALKALLTASGNDAASAIAQAAGARMLAQEGSGGDAHACEAAFVEAMNAKAAELGLENSFFANPHGLDFDAFAQGQYSCAADVATMLRAAMQIDLVRANIGFSQADITVQRDGAPVTLALENTDALLGSYPGACATKTGYTLAAGPCAASAVNRGDGHKYYAVVLGSSSKPQRFVDSAALYDWAYANRSSLRAPIADEDIAGLAWGERVAFTVAWFMEGW
;
A
#
# COMPACT_ATOMS: atom_id res chain seq x y z
N MET A 1 46.24 -45.78 -37.94
CA MET A 1 45.42 -44.70 -38.55
C MET A 1 43.98 -44.69 -38.02
N ASN A 2 43.64 -45.33 -36.90
CA ASN A 2 42.25 -45.46 -36.45
C ASN A 2 41.92 -44.88 -35.03
N ALA A 3 42.92 -44.41 -34.28
CA ALA A 3 42.67 -43.87 -32.92
C ALA A 3 42.27 -42.38 -32.94
N ARG A 4 42.86 -41.56 -33.83
CA ARG A 4 42.55 -40.11 -33.94
C ARG A 4 41.16 -39.81 -34.48
N ARG A 5 40.54 -40.69 -35.27
CA ARG A 5 39.17 -40.46 -35.77
C ARG A 5 38.05 -40.77 -34.75
N ARG A 6 38.34 -41.55 -33.69
CA ARG A 6 37.38 -41.82 -32.60
C ARG A 6 37.28 -40.67 -31.60
N HIS A 7 38.37 -39.99 -31.31
CA HIS A 7 38.35 -38.83 -30.39
C HIS A 7 37.72 -37.59 -31.02
N LEU A 8 37.80 -37.38 -32.33
CA LEU A 8 37.13 -36.28 -33.02
C LEU A 8 35.60 -36.46 -33.12
N ARG A 9 35.10 -37.69 -33.17
CA ARG A 9 33.67 -37.96 -33.17
C ARG A 9 33.04 -37.87 -31.78
N ALA A 10 33.78 -38.21 -30.72
CA ALA A 10 33.34 -38.06 -29.34
C ALA A 10 33.32 -36.59 -28.92
N ALA A 11 34.33 -35.78 -29.34
CA ALA A 11 34.35 -34.34 -29.05
C ALA A 11 33.25 -33.57 -29.81
N ALA A 12 32.92 -33.98 -31.05
CA ALA A 12 31.82 -33.35 -31.81
C ALA A 12 30.43 -33.67 -31.25
N CYS A 13 30.21 -34.87 -30.67
CA CYS A 13 28.93 -35.21 -30.02
C CYS A 13 28.79 -34.51 -28.66
N LEU A 14 29.84 -34.32 -27.90
CA LEU A 14 29.78 -33.60 -26.60
C LEU A 14 29.59 -32.11 -26.77
N THR A 15 30.12 -31.49 -27.83
CA THR A 15 29.84 -30.07 -28.15
C THR A 15 28.44 -29.87 -28.74
N LEU A 16 27.86 -30.85 -29.45
CA LEU A 16 26.49 -30.72 -29.96
C LEU A 16 25.45 -30.90 -28.82
N VAL A 17 25.69 -31.76 -27.84
CA VAL A 17 24.81 -31.94 -26.68
C VAL A 17 24.90 -30.73 -25.74
N GLY A 18 26.08 -30.13 -25.59
CA GLY A 18 26.26 -28.90 -24.82
C GLY A 18 25.62 -27.66 -25.48
N LEU A 19 25.58 -27.60 -26.82
CA LEU A 19 24.90 -26.50 -27.54
C LEU A 19 23.38 -26.67 -27.60
N LEU A 20 22.84 -27.90 -27.53
CA LEU A 20 21.39 -28.12 -27.45
C LEU A 20 20.84 -27.90 -26.04
N ALA A 21 21.68 -27.96 -25.00
CA ALA A 21 21.27 -27.63 -23.62
C ALA A 21 21.27 -26.11 -23.33
N CYS A 22 21.82 -25.29 -24.24
CA CYS A 22 21.85 -23.83 -24.15
C CYS A 22 20.97 -23.12 -25.16
N LEU A 23 20.05 -23.82 -25.81
CA LEU A 23 18.94 -23.11 -26.47
C LEU A 23 18.01 -22.62 -25.36
N PRO A 24 17.80 -21.31 -25.23
CA PRO A 24 16.86 -20.83 -24.22
C PRO A 24 15.48 -21.44 -24.55
N LEU A 25 14.91 -22.11 -23.58
CA LEU A 25 13.49 -22.51 -23.57
C LEU A 25 12.56 -21.26 -23.54
N ALA A 26 13.05 -20.13 -24.02
CA ALA A 26 12.38 -18.84 -24.02
C ALA A 26 11.22 -18.71 -25.04
N ALA A 27 10.90 -19.76 -25.78
CA ALA A 27 9.93 -19.68 -26.87
C ALA A 27 8.52 -20.20 -26.55
N ALA A 28 8.21 -20.50 -25.28
CA ALA A 28 6.89 -21.03 -24.91
C ALA A 28 6.23 -20.33 -23.69
N PHE A 29 6.91 -19.36 -23.08
CA PHE A 29 6.34 -18.61 -21.96
C PHE A 29 6.06 -17.18 -22.42
N GLY A 30 4.85 -16.68 -22.14
CA GLY A 30 4.52 -15.26 -22.32
C GLY A 30 5.60 -14.37 -21.64
N SER A 31 5.72 -13.13 -22.05
CA SER A 31 6.70 -12.21 -21.47
C SER A 31 6.38 -12.01 -20.00
N VAL A 32 7.32 -12.37 -19.11
CA VAL A 32 7.30 -11.91 -17.72
C VAL A 32 7.51 -10.39 -17.76
N ASN A 33 6.75 -9.64 -17.00
CA ASN A 33 7.03 -8.23 -16.83
C ASN A 33 8.37 -8.11 -16.08
N GLU A 34 9.35 -7.43 -16.67
CA GLU A 34 10.69 -7.28 -16.10
C GLU A 34 10.67 -6.52 -14.77
N ASP A 35 9.60 -5.75 -14.52
CA ASP A 35 9.38 -4.96 -13.31
C ASP A 35 8.75 -5.77 -12.15
N ASP A 36 8.39 -7.05 -12.40
CA ASP A 36 7.82 -7.92 -11.36
C ASP A 36 8.89 -8.51 -10.46
N MET A 37 8.80 -8.19 -9.17
CA MET A 37 9.67 -8.68 -8.11
C MET A 37 8.91 -9.63 -7.18
N VAL A 38 9.52 -10.75 -6.83
CA VAL A 38 8.99 -11.71 -5.84
C VAL A 38 10.03 -11.91 -4.75
N LEU A 39 9.71 -11.52 -3.51
CA LEU A 39 10.61 -11.61 -2.36
C LEU A 39 12.02 -11.11 -2.72
N ARG A 40 12.12 -9.84 -3.14
CA ARG A 40 13.35 -9.09 -3.47
C ARG A 40 14.13 -9.53 -4.71
N LEU A 41 13.70 -10.56 -5.41
CA LEU A 41 14.30 -10.97 -6.68
C LEU A 41 13.31 -10.77 -7.82
N SER A 42 13.81 -10.44 -9.01
CA SER A 42 12.96 -10.40 -10.19
C SER A 42 12.37 -11.78 -10.49
N ALA A 43 11.20 -11.79 -11.09
CA ALA A 43 10.56 -13.05 -11.50
C ALA A 43 11.46 -13.85 -12.46
N ALA A 44 12.28 -13.15 -13.27
CA ALA A 44 13.26 -13.77 -14.16
C ALA A 44 14.40 -14.45 -13.40
N GLU A 45 14.96 -13.80 -12.35
CA GLU A 45 16.00 -14.40 -11.49
C GLU A 45 15.50 -15.62 -10.74
N ARG A 46 14.21 -15.64 -10.38
CA ARG A 46 13.57 -16.80 -9.76
C ARG A 46 13.16 -17.88 -10.76
N ALA A 47 13.33 -17.63 -12.05
CA ALA A 47 12.85 -18.50 -13.13
C ALA A 47 11.34 -18.85 -13.01
N LEU A 48 10.54 -17.92 -12.48
CA LEU A 48 9.11 -18.11 -12.38
C LEU A 48 8.46 -17.91 -13.75
N PRO A 49 7.67 -18.87 -14.22
CA PRO A 49 6.92 -18.69 -15.45
C PRO A 49 5.73 -17.74 -15.23
N PRO A 50 5.23 -17.08 -16.28
CA PRO A 50 4.16 -16.07 -16.17
C PRO A 50 2.89 -16.55 -15.46
N ASP A 51 2.51 -17.81 -15.61
CA ASP A 51 1.36 -18.44 -14.97
C ASP A 51 1.52 -18.65 -13.45
N ARG A 52 2.72 -18.39 -12.93
CA ARG A 52 3.02 -18.42 -11.49
C ARG A 52 3.08 -17.03 -10.86
N LEU A 53 2.83 -15.99 -11.61
CA LEU A 53 2.73 -14.60 -11.16
C LEU A 53 1.26 -14.20 -11.03
N PRO A 54 0.94 -13.19 -10.20
CA PRO A 54 -0.43 -12.68 -10.14
C PRO A 54 -0.80 -11.99 -11.47
N ASP A 55 -2.02 -12.24 -11.95
CA ASP A 55 -2.55 -11.64 -13.17
C ASP A 55 -3.40 -10.42 -12.79
N PHE A 56 -2.88 -9.21 -13.07
CA PHE A 56 -3.53 -7.94 -12.79
C PHE A 56 -3.02 -6.84 -13.73
N ASP A 57 -3.76 -5.73 -13.86
CA ASP A 57 -3.46 -4.68 -14.84
C ASP A 57 -2.94 -3.35 -14.24
N ALA A 58 -2.91 -3.20 -12.91
CA ALA A 58 -2.39 -2.00 -12.27
C ALA A 58 -0.95 -1.69 -12.68
N SER A 59 -0.64 -0.40 -12.84
CA SER A 59 0.69 0.07 -13.24
C SER A 59 1.75 -0.16 -12.17
N CYS A 60 1.39 0.06 -10.89
CA CYS A 60 2.24 -0.22 -9.74
C CYS A 60 1.48 -1.09 -8.74
N ALA A 61 2.17 -2.01 -8.08
CA ALA A 61 1.58 -2.85 -7.06
C ALA A 61 2.58 -3.25 -5.98
N ALA A 62 2.07 -3.45 -4.76
CA ALA A 62 2.81 -4.02 -3.65
C ALA A 62 1.91 -5.00 -2.88
N LEU A 63 2.46 -6.13 -2.49
CA LEU A 63 1.85 -7.07 -1.57
C LEU A 63 2.82 -7.35 -0.42
N MET A 64 2.43 -6.99 0.80
CA MET A 64 3.25 -7.06 2.01
C MET A 64 2.55 -7.93 3.05
N ASP A 65 3.30 -8.63 3.89
CA ASP A 65 2.76 -9.36 5.04
C ASP A 65 2.73 -8.52 6.33
N GLU A 66 2.28 -9.13 7.42
CA GLU A 66 2.24 -8.51 8.75
C GLU A 66 3.61 -8.13 9.31
N ASP A 67 4.66 -8.82 8.89
CA ASP A 67 6.05 -8.57 9.34
C ASP A 67 6.72 -7.45 8.52
N GLY A 68 6.09 -7.02 7.43
CA GLY A 68 6.61 -5.99 6.53
C GLY A 68 7.45 -6.56 5.39
N THR A 69 7.39 -7.87 5.17
CA THR A 69 8.05 -8.49 4.01
C THR A 69 7.25 -8.18 2.74
N LEU A 70 7.91 -7.59 1.75
CA LEU A 70 7.33 -7.40 0.41
C LEU A 70 7.38 -8.74 -0.36
N TRP A 71 6.22 -9.38 -0.48
CA TRP A 71 6.08 -10.66 -1.19
C TRP A 71 6.06 -10.50 -2.69
N PHE A 72 5.40 -9.45 -3.17
CA PHE A 72 5.31 -9.13 -4.59
C PHE A 72 5.38 -7.61 -4.78
N GLY A 73 6.06 -7.17 -5.82
CA GLY A 73 6.11 -5.77 -6.26
C GLY A 73 6.16 -5.67 -7.77
N ARG A 74 5.40 -4.74 -8.32
CA ARG A 74 5.53 -4.24 -9.71
C ARG A 74 5.68 -2.75 -9.61
N ASN A 75 6.81 -2.19 -10.09
CA ASN A 75 7.09 -0.75 -9.96
C ASN A 75 6.80 -0.26 -8.53
N ALA A 76 7.12 -1.11 -7.51
CA ALA A 76 6.63 -0.92 -6.16
C ALA A 76 7.20 0.34 -5.49
N ASP A 77 8.38 0.76 -5.91
CA ASP A 77 9.11 1.94 -5.39
C ASP A 77 9.00 3.16 -6.32
N ASP A 78 8.30 3.03 -7.46
CA ASP A 78 8.14 4.12 -8.41
C ASP A 78 7.18 5.19 -7.87
N ALA A 79 7.62 6.45 -7.94
CA ALA A 79 6.82 7.57 -7.50
C ALA A 79 5.55 7.73 -8.36
N ALA A 80 4.40 7.77 -7.70
CA ALA A 80 3.08 7.89 -8.32
C ALA A 80 2.17 8.82 -7.53
N GLN A 81 1.15 9.35 -8.19
CA GLN A 81 0.03 9.99 -7.49
C GLN A 81 -0.83 8.91 -6.83
N ILE A 82 -1.18 9.10 -5.58
CA ILE A 82 -1.92 8.11 -4.79
C ILE A 82 -3.34 8.54 -4.43
N ALA A 83 -3.72 9.75 -4.83
CA ALA A 83 -5.03 10.32 -4.53
C ALA A 83 -5.40 10.17 -3.04
N SER A 84 -6.63 9.79 -2.74
CA SER A 84 -7.14 9.66 -1.36
C SER A 84 -6.51 8.54 -0.53
N LEU A 85 -5.54 7.75 -1.03
CA LEU A 85 -4.75 6.88 -0.16
C LEU A 85 -3.91 7.70 0.83
N THR A 86 -3.63 8.98 0.52
CA THR A 86 -3.05 9.99 1.43
C THR A 86 -3.75 10.03 2.79
N LYS A 87 -5.06 9.80 2.83
CA LYS A 87 -5.86 9.82 4.06
C LYS A 87 -5.49 8.73 5.08
N ILE A 88 -4.75 7.72 4.66
CA ILE A 88 -4.15 6.74 5.58
C ILE A 88 -3.11 7.45 6.46
N MET A 89 -2.23 8.27 5.87
CA MET A 89 -1.27 9.07 6.63
C MET A 89 -1.96 10.10 7.51
N THR A 90 -3.01 10.75 7.02
CA THR A 90 -3.83 11.67 7.80
C THR A 90 -4.40 11.00 9.06
N ALA A 91 -4.93 9.78 8.94
CA ALA A 91 -5.43 9.03 10.08
C ALA A 91 -4.31 8.67 11.08
N ILE A 92 -3.13 8.24 10.59
CA ILE A 92 -1.97 7.90 11.44
C ILE A 92 -1.54 9.12 12.25
N VAL A 93 -1.26 10.25 11.59
CA VAL A 93 -0.75 11.46 12.25
C VAL A 93 -1.78 12.04 13.22
N ALA A 94 -3.06 12.07 12.82
CA ALA A 94 -4.11 12.58 13.68
C ALA A 94 -4.28 11.77 14.98
N ALA A 95 -4.11 10.45 14.91
CA ALA A 95 -4.22 9.57 16.08
C ALA A 95 -3.08 9.79 17.12
N ASP A 96 -1.97 10.40 16.75
CA ASP A 96 -0.92 10.80 17.69
C ASP A 96 -1.30 12.05 18.50
N TRP A 97 -2.26 12.85 18.01
CA TRP A 97 -2.60 14.14 18.57
C TRP A 97 -4.02 14.25 19.13
N LEU A 98 -4.92 13.39 18.69
CA LEU A 98 -6.35 13.46 19.01
C LEU A 98 -6.84 12.15 19.64
N ASP A 99 -7.52 12.26 20.77
CA ASP A 99 -8.25 11.15 21.38
C ASP A 99 -9.60 10.97 20.68
N ALA A 100 -10.17 9.76 20.70
CA ALA A 100 -11.45 9.42 20.09
C ALA A 100 -12.59 10.42 20.43
N SER A 101 -12.63 10.93 21.66
CA SER A 101 -13.65 11.87 22.16
C SER A 101 -13.34 13.34 21.88
N THR A 102 -12.19 13.65 21.28
CA THR A 102 -11.85 15.04 20.93
C THR A 102 -12.89 15.62 19.99
N MET A 103 -13.44 16.76 20.34
CA MET A 103 -14.37 17.48 19.47
C MET A 103 -13.61 18.22 18.38
N ILE A 104 -14.06 18.04 17.14
CA ILE A 104 -13.53 18.68 15.93
C ILE A 104 -14.63 19.59 15.41
N GLU A 105 -14.29 20.83 15.11
CA GLU A 105 -15.15 21.82 14.46
C GLU A 105 -14.77 21.90 12.97
N VAL A 106 -15.76 21.96 12.10
CA VAL A 106 -15.61 22.07 10.65
C VAL A 106 -15.54 23.55 10.26
N THR A 107 -14.38 24.01 9.84
CA THR A 107 -14.19 25.41 9.37
C THR A 107 -14.81 25.61 7.98
N PRO A 108 -15.00 26.88 7.54
CA PRO A 108 -15.41 27.19 6.18
C PRO A 108 -14.45 26.58 5.13
N GLU A 109 -13.14 26.61 5.41
CA GLU A 109 -12.10 26.08 4.53
C GLU A 109 -12.25 24.57 4.39
N ALA A 110 -12.42 23.83 5.48
CA ALA A 110 -12.62 22.39 5.47
C ALA A 110 -13.89 22.00 4.72
N ALA A 111 -15.00 22.70 4.97
CA ALA A 111 -16.29 22.42 4.30
C ALA A 111 -16.26 22.71 2.78
N SER A 112 -15.31 23.53 2.32
CA SER A 112 -15.24 23.98 0.91
C SER A 112 -14.19 23.28 0.05
N VAL A 113 -13.47 22.29 0.56
CA VAL A 113 -12.40 21.57 -0.19
C VAL A 113 -12.93 20.95 -1.49
N GLY A 114 -14.15 20.42 -1.45
CA GLY A 114 -14.78 19.86 -2.64
C GLY A 114 -14.40 18.42 -2.95
N GLU A 115 -14.83 17.93 -4.12
CA GLU A 115 -14.71 16.55 -4.59
C GLU A 115 -15.40 15.56 -3.63
N SER A 116 -14.68 14.57 -3.11
CA SER A 116 -15.23 13.59 -2.17
C SER A 116 -15.58 14.25 -0.84
N SER A 117 -16.84 14.22 -0.44
CA SER A 117 -17.33 14.84 0.80
C SER A 117 -18.07 13.84 1.67
N ALA A 118 -17.94 13.95 2.98
CA ALA A 118 -18.77 13.25 3.95
C ALA A 118 -20.07 14.00 4.26
N GLY A 119 -20.31 15.16 3.61
CA GLY A 119 -21.50 15.99 3.82
C GLY A 119 -21.39 16.92 5.03
N LEU A 120 -20.16 17.21 5.46
CA LEU A 120 -19.90 18.15 6.56
C LEU A 120 -20.12 19.59 6.09
N ALA A 121 -20.75 20.37 6.95
CA ALA A 121 -21.01 21.79 6.73
C ALA A 121 -20.19 22.65 7.67
N GLN A 122 -19.94 23.89 7.30
CA GLN A 122 -19.32 24.88 8.17
C GLN A 122 -20.07 24.98 9.50
N GLY A 123 -19.31 24.93 10.60
CA GLY A 123 -19.85 25.02 11.97
C GLY A 123 -20.37 23.69 12.53
N ASP A 124 -20.35 22.61 11.74
CA ASP A 124 -20.56 21.26 12.29
C ASP A 124 -19.48 20.95 13.32
N SER A 125 -19.85 20.23 14.37
CA SER A 125 -18.89 19.65 15.29
C SER A 125 -19.18 18.18 15.56
N MET A 126 -18.12 17.37 15.67
CA MET A 126 -18.22 15.92 15.87
C MET A 126 -17.03 15.41 16.67
N THR A 127 -17.10 14.19 17.14
CA THR A 127 -15.95 13.52 17.78
C THR A 127 -14.89 13.15 16.74
N PHE A 128 -13.65 13.00 17.16
CA PHE A 128 -12.59 12.48 16.26
C PHE A 128 -12.90 11.06 15.75
N ASP A 129 -13.54 10.22 16.56
CA ASP A 129 -14.00 8.89 16.14
C ASP A 129 -14.98 8.98 14.95
N ASP A 130 -15.95 9.88 14.99
CA ASP A 130 -16.87 10.13 13.89
C ASP A 130 -16.18 10.78 12.68
N ALA A 131 -15.21 11.69 12.93
CA ALA A 131 -14.41 12.28 11.87
C ALA A 131 -13.54 11.24 11.15
N LEU A 132 -12.99 10.24 11.87
CA LEU A 132 -12.26 9.11 11.26
C LEU A 132 -13.17 8.25 10.38
N LYS A 133 -14.41 7.99 10.80
CA LYS A 133 -15.39 7.30 9.92
C LYS A 133 -15.66 8.13 8.66
N ALA A 134 -15.86 9.44 8.79
CA ALA A 134 -16.05 10.34 7.65
C ALA A 134 -14.83 10.33 6.69
N LEU A 135 -13.62 10.35 7.25
CA LEU A 135 -12.34 10.28 6.52
C LEU A 135 -12.18 8.97 5.75
N LEU A 136 -12.40 7.83 6.43
CA LEU A 136 -12.00 6.51 5.93
C LEU A 136 -13.12 5.81 5.15
N THR A 137 -14.38 5.96 5.56
CA THR A 137 -15.53 5.33 4.88
C THR A 137 -15.97 6.14 3.66
N ALA A 138 -16.36 7.41 3.84
CA ALA A 138 -16.79 8.26 2.73
C ALA A 138 -15.63 8.87 1.94
N SER A 139 -14.39 8.71 2.43
CA SER A 139 -13.22 9.38 1.84
C SER A 139 -13.34 10.91 1.83
N GLY A 140 -14.01 11.51 2.85
CA GLY A 140 -14.31 12.93 2.89
C GLY A 140 -13.05 13.81 2.88
N ASN A 141 -12.95 14.74 1.95
CA ASN A 141 -11.90 15.76 1.91
C ASN A 141 -12.16 16.83 2.99
N ASP A 142 -13.45 17.14 3.21
CA ASP A 142 -13.94 17.96 4.31
C ASP A 142 -13.49 17.42 5.67
N ALA A 143 -13.64 16.11 5.90
CA ALA A 143 -13.17 15.45 7.12
C ALA A 143 -11.63 15.47 7.23
N ALA A 144 -10.92 15.28 6.13
CA ALA A 144 -9.46 15.30 6.11
C ALA A 144 -8.91 16.66 6.55
N SER A 145 -9.42 17.76 5.97
CA SER A 145 -9.02 19.12 6.36
C SER A 145 -9.46 19.48 7.79
N ALA A 146 -10.68 19.11 8.20
CA ALA A 146 -11.13 19.38 9.58
C ALA A 146 -10.26 18.66 10.62
N ILE A 147 -9.90 17.40 10.39
CA ILE A 147 -8.97 16.64 11.23
C ILE A 147 -7.59 17.30 11.26
N ALA A 148 -7.05 17.64 10.08
CA ALA A 148 -5.74 18.25 9.96
C ALA A 148 -5.66 19.60 10.71
N GLN A 149 -6.69 20.43 10.58
CA GLN A 149 -6.78 21.71 11.25
C GLN A 149 -6.89 21.54 12.78
N ALA A 150 -7.68 20.58 13.26
CA ALA A 150 -7.82 20.31 14.69
C ALA A 150 -6.53 19.78 15.31
N ALA A 151 -5.83 18.86 14.66
CA ALA A 151 -4.55 18.34 15.11
C ALA A 151 -3.44 19.41 15.01
N GLY A 152 -3.37 20.13 13.89
CA GLY A 152 -2.42 21.22 13.70
C GLY A 152 -2.55 22.35 14.69
N ALA A 153 -3.79 22.69 15.10
CA ALA A 153 -4.01 23.67 16.17
C ALA A 153 -3.38 23.22 17.50
N ARG A 154 -3.43 21.92 17.82
CA ARG A 154 -2.74 21.37 19.01
C ARG A 154 -1.22 21.38 18.87
N MET A 155 -0.71 21.09 17.65
CA MET A 155 0.73 21.17 17.36
C MET A 155 1.26 22.59 17.59
N LEU A 156 0.61 23.59 17.01
CA LEU A 156 0.97 24.99 17.17
C LEU A 156 0.85 25.46 18.63
N ALA A 157 -0.20 25.05 19.36
CA ALA A 157 -0.38 25.37 20.75
C ALA A 157 0.72 24.77 21.65
N GLN A 158 1.20 23.57 21.35
CA GLN A 158 2.33 22.96 22.06
C GLN A 158 3.63 23.73 21.85
N GLU A 159 3.81 24.37 20.69
CA GLU A 159 4.94 25.24 20.39
C GLU A 159 4.78 26.66 20.97
N GLY A 160 3.68 26.94 21.66
CA GLY A 160 3.38 28.25 22.20
C GLY A 160 2.92 29.27 21.16
N SER A 161 2.49 28.81 20.01
CA SER A 161 1.96 29.61 18.90
C SER A 161 0.48 29.28 18.64
N GLY A 162 -0.15 29.99 17.72
CA GLY A 162 -1.50 29.73 17.23
C GLY A 162 -1.57 30.09 15.74
N GLY A 163 -2.64 29.71 15.08
CA GLY A 163 -2.79 30.00 13.66
C GLY A 163 -4.24 29.93 13.22
N ASP A 164 -4.49 30.42 12.02
CA ASP A 164 -5.74 30.21 11.30
C ASP A 164 -5.82 28.77 10.75
N ALA A 165 -6.92 28.44 10.11
CA ALA A 165 -7.15 27.11 9.55
C ALA A 165 -6.02 26.67 8.59
N HIS A 166 -5.49 27.60 7.80
CA HIS A 166 -4.42 27.31 6.85
C HIS A 166 -3.09 27.04 7.54
N ALA A 167 -2.72 27.84 8.55
CA ALA A 167 -1.52 27.60 9.36
C ALA A 167 -1.58 26.26 10.12
N CYS A 168 -2.76 25.93 10.66
CA CYS A 168 -2.97 24.62 11.31
C CYS A 168 -2.80 23.46 10.33
N GLU A 169 -3.38 23.55 9.14
CA GLU A 169 -3.25 22.50 8.11
C GLU A 169 -1.79 22.36 7.64
N ALA A 170 -1.08 23.51 7.49
CA ALA A 170 0.35 23.48 7.14
C ALA A 170 1.20 22.76 8.19
N ALA A 171 1.00 23.06 9.48
CA ALA A 171 1.70 22.36 10.57
C ALA A 171 1.39 20.86 10.57
N PHE A 172 0.16 20.48 10.26
CA PHE A 172 -0.21 19.07 10.13
C PHE A 172 0.49 18.39 8.95
N VAL A 173 0.59 19.05 7.78
CA VAL A 173 1.30 18.53 6.60
C VAL A 173 2.80 18.36 6.89
N GLU A 174 3.42 19.26 7.64
CA GLU A 174 4.79 19.08 8.11
C GLU A 174 4.91 17.83 8.97
N ALA A 175 3.96 17.59 9.89
CA ALA A 175 3.92 16.39 10.71
C ALA A 175 3.68 15.10 9.86
N MET A 176 2.91 15.17 8.77
CA MET A 176 2.76 14.03 7.83
C MET A 176 4.11 13.65 7.21
N ASN A 177 4.90 14.64 6.77
CA ASN A 177 6.22 14.37 6.19
C ASN A 177 7.24 13.90 7.25
N ALA A 178 7.16 14.42 8.47
CA ALA A 178 7.96 13.91 9.59
C ALA A 178 7.61 12.44 9.91
N LYS A 179 6.33 12.10 9.92
CA LYS A 179 5.86 10.72 10.12
C LYS A 179 6.27 9.80 8.97
N ALA A 180 6.28 10.28 7.73
CA ALA A 180 6.80 9.54 6.58
C ALA A 180 8.28 9.16 6.79
N ALA A 181 9.10 10.11 7.22
CA ALA A 181 10.50 9.85 7.55
C ALA A 181 10.67 8.86 8.73
N GLU A 182 9.84 8.98 9.77
CA GLU A 182 9.82 8.05 10.92
C GLU A 182 9.49 6.62 10.50
N LEU A 183 8.54 6.45 9.57
CA LEU A 183 8.14 5.16 9.03
C LEU A 183 9.08 4.61 7.93
N GLY A 184 10.10 5.38 7.52
CA GLY A 184 11.03 4.99 6.46
C GLY A 184 10.42 5.04 5.07
N LEU A 185 9.45 5.91 4.82
CA LEU A 185 8.80 6.08 3.51
C LEU A 185 9.66 6.97 2.61
N GLU A 186 10.67 6.38 1.98
CA GLU A 186 11.68 7.13 1.23
C GLU A 186 11.15 7.73 -0.08
N ASN A 187 10.06 7.16 -0.61
CA ASN A 187 9.46 7.58 -1.87
C ASN A 187 8.11 8.30 -1.66
N SER A 188 7.96 9.02 -0.55
CA SER A 188 6.72 9.72 -0.21
C SER A 188 6.94 11.17 0.17
N PHE A 189 6.05 12.04 -0.34
CA PHE A 189 5.95 13.43 0.05
C PHE A 189 4.47 13.86 0.04
N PHE A 190 4.02 14.46 1.12
CA PHE A 190 2.65 14.93 1.32
C PHE A 190 2.59 16.44 1.24
N ALA A 191 1.62 16.99 0.50
CA ALA A 191 1.39 18.42 0.35
C ALA A 191 0.03 18.88 0.91
N ASN A 192 -0.86 17.94 1.18
CA ASN A 192 -2.18 18.19 1.78
C ASN A 192 -2.72 16.92 2.46
N PRO A 193 -3.75 17.01 3.33
CA PRO A 193 -4.24 15.86 4.09
C PRO A 193 -5.23 14.96 3.33
N HIS A 194 -5.67 15.33 2.13
CA HIS A 194 -6.77 14.66 1.42
C HIS A 194 -6.35 13.93 0.13
N GLY A 195 -5.22 14.32 -0.50
CA GLY A 195 -4.68 13.67 -1.68
C GLY A 195 -5.16 14.22 -3.01
N LEU A 196 -5.73 15.43 -3.07
CA LEU A 196 -5.98 16.14 -4.33
C LEU A 196 -4.67 16.62 -4.94
N ASP A 197 -4.54 16.53 -6.26
CA ASP A 197 -3.30 16.75 -7.02
C ASP A 197 -3.48 17.66 -8.23
N PHE A 198 -4.54 18.47 -8.26
CA PHE A 198 -4.87 19.38 -9.36
C PHE A 198 -5.23 20.78 -8.85
N ASP A 199 -5.25 21.76 -9.75
CA ASP A 199 -5.55 23.17 -9.47
C ASP A 199 -4.70 23.72 -8.30
N ALA A 200 -5.34 24.25 -7.26
CA ALA A 200 -4.69 24.79 -6.08
C ALA A 200 -3.90 23.73 -5.28
N PHE A 201 -4.16 22.45 -5.49
CA PHE A 201 -3.52 21.31 -4.82
C PHE A 201 -2.40 20.65 -5.64
N ALA A 202 -2.06 21.17 -6.82
CA ALA A 202 -0.98 20.68 -7.68
C ALA A 202 0.41 21.00 -7.11
N GLN A 203 0.69 20.57 -5.86
CA GLN A 203 1.89 20.93 -5.10
C GLN A 203 2.96 19.83 -5.10
N GLY A 204 2.85 18.84 -6.00
CA GLY A 204 3.91 17.88 -6.23
C GLY A 204 3.97 16.74 -5.19
N GLN A 205 2.87 16.41 -4.52
CA GLN A 205 2.80 15.24 -3.65
C GLN A 205 2.94 13.94 -4.44
N TYR A 206 3.51 12.92 -3.81
CA TYR A 206 3.67 11.59 -4.40
C TYR A 206 3.89 10.55 -3.30
N SER A 207 3.73 9.28 -3.66
CA SER A 207 4.15 8.13 -2.88
C SER A 207 4.43 6.96 -3.83
N CYS A 208 4.69 5.77 -3.32
CA CYS A 208 4.81 4.55 -4.10
C CYS A 208 3.99 3.41 -3.47
N ALA A 209 3.83 2.30 -4.18
CA ALA A 209 2.99 1.21 -3.70
C ALA A 209 3.55 0.55 -2.43
N ALA A 210 4.87 0.41 -2.31
CA ALA A 210 5.53 -0.14 -1.12
C ALA A 210 5.36 0.75 0.11
N ASP A 211 5.52 2.07 -0.05
CA ASP A 211 5.32 3.03 1.03
C ASP A 211 3.85 3.06 1.50
N VAL A 212 2.89 3.02 0.57
CA VAL A 212 1.45 2.94 0.92
C VAL A 212 1.13 1.65 1.65
N ALA A 213 1.73 0.52 1.29
CA ALA A 213 1.57 -0.75 2.02
C ALA A 213 2.13 -0.64 3.44
N THR A 214 3.28 0.01 3.61
CA THR A 214 3.89 0.30 4.91
C THR A 214 2.99 1.23 5.74
N MET A 215 2.43 2.29 5.14
CA MET A 215 1.46 3.17 5.80
C MET A 215 0.23 2.40 6.28
N LEU A 216 -0.38 1.58 5.42
CA LEU A 216 -1.58 0.81 5.80
C LEU A 216 -1.26 -0.18 6.92
N ARG A 217 -0.11 -0.86 6.85
CA ARG A 217 0.35 -1.75 7.93
C ARG A 217 0.53 -1.00 9.25
N ALA A 218 1.13 0.19 9.23
CA ALA A 218 1.28 1.04 10.41
C ALA A 218 -0.08 1.51 10.96
N ALA A 219 -0.99 1.96 10.10
CA ALA A 219 -2.35 2.36 10.45
C ALA A 219 -3.13 1.24 11.17
N MET A 220 -2.93 -0.02 10.73
CA MET A 220 -3.56 -1.19 11.34
C MET A 220 -2.98 -1.57 12.70
N GLN A 221 -1.88 -0.99 13.16
CA GLN A 221 -1.37 -1.13 14.53
C GLN A 221 -2.01 -0.11 15.50
N ILE A 222 -2.64 0.94 14.99
CA ILE A 222 -3.31 1.96 15.78
C ILE A 222 -4.76 1.52 16.03
N ASP A 223 -5.12 1.19 17.26
CA ASP A 223 -6.42 0.62 17.62
C ASP A 223 -7.59 1.46 17.11
N LEU A 224 -7.52 2.79 17.27
CA LEU A 224 -8.57 3.69 16.84
C LEU A 224 -8.72 3.73 15.31
N VAL A 225 -7.62 3.74 14.57
CA VAL A 225 -7.65 3.71 13.09
C VAL A 225 -8.15 2.36 12.61
N ARG A 226 -7.64 1.25 13.19
CA ARG A 226 -8.05 -0.11 12.85
C ARG A 226 -9.55 -0.34 13.06
N ALA A 227 -10.13 0.26 14.12
CA ALA A 227 -11.56 0.16 14.40
C ALA A 227 -12.42 0.88 13.37
N ASN A 228 -11.87 1.87 12.63
CA ASN A 228 -12.63 2.75 11.76
C ASN A 228 -12.37 2.56 10.26
N ILE A 229 -11.33 1.80 9.85
CA ILE A 229 -10.94 1.66 8.44
C ILE A 229 -11.67 0.54 7.67
N GLY A 230 -12.44 -0.30 8.36
CA GLY A 230 -13.08 -1.49 7.80
C GLY A 230 -14.59 -1.41 7.64
N PHE A 231 -15.20 -0.23 7.72
CA PHE A 231 -16.65 -0.09 7.55
C PHE A 231 -17.04 -0.03 6.07
N SER A 232 -18.00 -0.87 5.66
CA SER A 232 -18.68 -0.73 4.37
C SER A 232 -19.71 0.40 4.39
N GLN A 233 -20.35 0.61 5.54
CA GLN A 233 -21.27 1.71 5.83
C GLN A 233 -21.10 2.12 7.29
N ALA A 234 -21.29 3.39 7.59
CA ALA A 234 -21.26 3.92 8.94
C ALA A 234 -22.20 5.13 9.06
N ASP A 235 -22.83 5.28 10.21
CA ASP A 235 -23.52 6.50 10.59
C ASP A 235 -22.62 7.32 11.52
N ILE A 236 -22.55 8.63 11.30
CA ILE A 236 -21.91 9.58 12.20
C ILE A 236 -22.92 10.61 12.71
N THR A 237 -22.64 11.20 13.86
CA THR A 237 -23.47 12.27 14.42
C THR A 237 -22.68 13.58 14.47
N VAL A 238 -23.16 14.59 13.77
CA VAL A 238 -22.62 15.96 13.87
C VAL A 238 -23.61 16.85 14.64
N GLN A 239 -23.08 17.84 15.36
CA GLN A 239 -23.89 18.93 15.90
C GLN A 239 -23.93 20.04 14.85
N ARG A 240 -25.10 20.32 14.30
CA ARG A 240 -25.36 21.34 13.27
C ARG A 240 -26.40 22.31 13.79
N ASP A 241 -26.06 23.58 13.86
CA ASP A 241 -26.94 24.65 14.42
C ASP A 241 -27.50 24.30 15.82
N GLY A 242 -26.69 23.63 16.64
CA GLY A 242 -27.04 23.24 18.01
C GLY A 242 -27.94 22.00 18.12
N ALA A 243 -28.18 21.31 17.03
CA ALA A 243 -28.96 20.07 16.99
C ALA A 243 -28.14 18.89 16.42
N PRO A 244 -28.37 17.65 16.92
CA PRO A 244 -27.73 16.48 16.36
C PRO A 244 -28.30 16.12 14.96
N VAL A 245 -27.42 15.90 14.01
CA VAL A 245 -27.75 15.44 12.65
C VAL A 245 -26.95 14.16 12.37
N THR A 246 -27.65 13.12 11.90
CA THR A 246 -27.00 11.88 11.48
C THR A 246 -26.69 11.94 9.98
N LEU A 247 -25.43 11.65 9.62
CA LEU A 247 -24.97 11.51 8.26
C LEU A 247 -24.63 10.03 7.99
N ALA A 248 -25.29 9.45 6.97
CA ALA A 248 -25.01 8.09 6.53
C ALA A 248 -23.83 8.09 5.54
N LEU A 249 -22.85 7.27 5.80
CA LEU A 249 -21.61 7.16 5.03
C LEU A 249 -21.58 5.81 4.31
N GLU A 250 -21.13 5.81 3.05
CA GLU A 250 -20.93 4.61 2.27
C GLU A 250 -19.46 4.52 1.80
N ASN A 251 -18.89 3.32 1.91
CA ASN A 251 -17.56 3.06 1.39
C ASN A 251 -17.64 2.75 -0.11
N THR A 252 -16.70 3.30 -0.86
CA THR A 252 -16.57 3.04 -2.31
C THR A 252 -15.81 1.74 -2.62
N ASP A 253 -15.39 0.99 -1.59
CA ASP A 253 -14.61 -0.22 -1.73
C ASP A 253 -15.51 -1.47 -1.77
N ALA A 254 -15.41 -2.21 -2.87
CA ALA A 254 -16.20 -3.42 -3.07
C ALA A 254 -15.57 -4.67 -2.44
N LEU A 255 -14.32 -4.63 -1.96
CA LEU A 255 -13.70 -5.79 -1.30
C LEU A 255 -14.33 -6.09 0.05
N LEU A 256 -14.74 -5.04 0.79
CA LEU A 256 -15.43 -5.21 2.06
C LEU A 256 -16.74 -5.98 1.86
N GLY A 257 -16.85 -7.13 2.50
CA GLY A 257 -18.02 -8.02 2.38
C GLY A 257 -18.04 -8.91 1.13
N SER A 258 -17.18 -8.71 0.13
CA SER A 258 -17.09 -9.55 -1.07
C SER A 258 -15.86 -10.44 -1.11
N TYR A 259 -14.72 -9.99 -0.59
CA TYR A 259 -13.50 -10.80 -0.53
C TYR A 259 -13.31 -11.40 0.87
N PRO A 260 -13.06 -12.71 0.98
CA PRO A 260 -12.93 -13.37 2.28
C PRO A 260 -11.81 -12.79 3.14
N GLY A 261 -12.15 -12.29 4.32
CA GLY A 261 -11.20 -11.74 5.27
C GLY A 261 -10.78 -10.29 5.03
N ALA A 262 -11.36 -9.58 4.05
CA ALA A 262 -11.12 -8.15 3.89
C ALA A 262 -11.53 -7.40 5.17
N CYS A 263 -10.60 -6.65 5.78
CA CYS A 263 -10.78 -6.03 7.10
C CYS A 263 -10.37 -4.56 7.16
N ALA A 264 -9.70 -4.05 6.14
CA ALA A 264 -9.38 -2.65 5.99
C ALA A 264 -9.28 -2.29 4.51
N THR A 265 -9.74 -1.10 4.16
CA THR A 265 -9.64 -0.63 2.78
C THR A 265 -9.62 0.89 2.72
N LYS A 266 -8.90 1.40 1.72
CA LYS A 266 -8.96 2.79 1.28
C LYS A 266 -8.84 2.86 -0.24
N THR A 267 -9.74 3.58 -0.88
CA THR A 267 -9.68 3.83 -2.32
C THR A 267 -9.18 5.24 -2.62
N GLY A 268 -8.60 5.41 -3.81
CA GLY A 268 -8.18 6.69 -4.35
C GLY A 268 -8.54 6.83 -5.82
N TYR A 269 -8.78 8.05 -6.26
CA TYR A 269 -8.94 8.40 -7.66
C TYR A 269 -8.75 9.90 -7.87
N THR A 270 -7.85 10.25 -8.77
CA THR A 270 -7.79 11.53 -9.49
C THR A 270 -7.51 11.22 -10.96
N LEU A 271 -7.55 12.23 -11.83
CA LEU A 271 -7.18 12.00 -13.23
C LEU A 271 -5.71 11.64 -13.41
N ALA A 272 -4.84 12.14 -12.53
CA ALA A 272 -3.40 11.86 -12.59
C ALA A 272 -3.07 10.49 -11.95
N ALA A 273 -3.70 10.14 -10.83
CA ALA A 273 -3.46 8.88 -10.14
C ALA A 273 -4.09 7.66 -10.83
N GLY A 274 -5.17 7.85 -11.57
CA GLY A 274 -6.02 6.74 -11.97
C GLY A 274 -6.71 6.05 -10.78
N PRO A 275 -7.36 4.91 -10.99
CA PRO A 275 -7.97 4.13 -9.92
C PRO A 275 -6.91 3.45 -9.03
N CYS A 276 -6.94 3.76 -7.72
CA CYS A 276 -6.03 3.21 -6.71
C CYS A 276 -6.82 2.51 -5.60
N ALA A 277 -6.23 1.49 -4.99
CA ALA A 277 -6.74 0.86 -3.78
C ALA A 277 -5.58 0.41 -2.87
N ALA A 278 -5.80 0.53 -1.56
CA ALA A 278 -4.99 -0.09 -0.51
C ALA A 278 -5.91 -0.88 0.39
N SER A 279 -5.62 -2.13 0.65
CA SER A 279 -6.48 -3.02 1.43
C SER A 279 -5.70 -3.98 2.30
N ALA A 280 -6.35 -4.52 3.35
CA ALA A 280 -5.81 -5.57 4.19
C ALA A 280 -6.77 -6.75 4.29
N VAL A 281 -6.21 -7.96 4.26
CA VAL A 281 -6.95 -9.22 4.37
C VAL A 281 -6.38 -10.06 5.50
N ASN A 282 -7.28 -10.59 6.35
CA ASN A 282 -6.98 -11.57 7.39
C ASN A 282 -8.02 -12.69 7.31
N ARG A 283 -7.63 -13.85 6.80
CA ARG A 283 -8.52 -15.02 6.69
C ARG A 283 -8.62 -15.85 7.98
N GLY A 284 -7.99 -15.39 9.08
CA GLY A 284 -8.01 -16.11 10.36
C GLY A 284 -7.11 -17.34 10.42
N ASP A 285 -6.20 -17.47 9.48
CA ASP A 285 -5.25 -18.59 9.36
C ASP A 285 -3.84 -18.26 9.86
N GLY A 286 -3.71 -17.16 10.60
CA GLY A 286 -2.47 -16.67 11.16
C GLY A 286 -1.66 -15.75 10.23
N HIS A 287 -2.17 -15.46 9.03
CA HIS A 287 -1.51 -14.57 8.07
C HIS A 287 -2.38 -13.38 7.69
N LYS A 288 -1.77 -12.21 7.69
CA LYS A 288 -2.37 -10.96 7.24
C LYS A 288 -1.54 -10.39 6.09
N TYR A 289 -2.21 -9.99 5.03
CA TYR A 289 -1.58 -9.34 3.89
C TYR A 289 -2.16 -7.96 3.64
N TYR A 290 -1.30 -7.08 3.14
CA TYR A 290 -1.61 -5.71 2.72
C TYR A 290 -1.31 -5.61 1.23
N ALA A 291 -2.32 -5.31 0.42
CA ALA A 291 -2.16 -5.12 -1.01
C ALA A 291 -2.42 -3.66 -1.38
N VAL A 292 -1.59 -3.13 -2.25
CA VAL A 292 -1.72 -1.81 -2.86
C VAL A 292 -1.64 -1.97 -4.36
N VAL A 293 -2.59 -1.34 -5.07
CA VAL A 293 -2.60 -1.22 -6.52
C VAL A 293 -2.82 0.24 -6.91
N LEU A 294 -1.98 0.75 -7.82
CA LEU A 294 -2.02 2.13 -8.31
C LEU A 294 -2.17 2.13 -9.83
N GLY A 295 -3.05 2.98 -10.34
CA GLY A 295 -3.25 3.14 -11.77
C GLY A 295 -3.85 1.92 -12.46
N SER A 296 -4.84 1.25 -11.84
CA SER A 296 -5.63 0.21 -12.51
C SER A 296 -6.46 0.80 -13.66
N SER A 297 -6.82 -0.02 -14.66
CA SER A 297 -7.52 0.45 -15.88
C SER A 297 -8.93 1.01 -15.61
N SER A 298 -9.56 0.63 -14.51
CA SER A 298 -10.88 1.13 -14.12
C SER A 298 -11.11 1.06 -12.62
N LYS A 299 -12.12 1.83 -12.12
CA LYS A 299 -12.50 1.79 -10.70
C LYS A 299 -12.91 0.38 -10.21
N PRO A 300 -13.64 -0.46 -10.95
CA PRO A 300 -13.85 -1.85 -10.55
C PRO A 300 -12.59 -2.72 -10.64
N GLN A 301 -11.72 -2.48 -11.63
CA GLN A 301 -10.54 -3.32 -11.87
C GLN A 301 -9.57 -3.32 -10.69
N ARG A 302 -9.40 -2.21 -9.97
CA ARG A 302 -8.54 -2.15 -8.77
C ARG A 302 -8.89 -3.20 -7.71
N PHE A 303 -10.15 -3.65 -7.64
CA PHE A 303 -10.58 -4.69 -6.71
C PHE A 303 -10.26 -6.08 -7.23
N VAL A 304 -10.34 -6.29 -8.55
CA VAL A 304 -9.90 -7.52 -9.22
C VAL A 304 -8.39 -7.68 -9.06
N ASP A 305 -7.64 -6.60 -9.29
CA ASP A 305 -6.18 -6.57 -9.12
C ASP A 305 -5.77 -6.89 -7.67
N SER A 306 -6.41 -6.26 -6.69
CA SER A 306 -6.14 -6.54 -5.28
C SER A 306 -6.46 -8.00 -4.91
N ALA A 307 -7.58 -8.55 -5.41
CA ALA A 307 -7.96 -9.94 -5.19
C ALA A 307 -6.94 -10.91 -5.79
N ALA A 308 -6.44 -10.64 -7.00
CA ALA A 308 -5.42 -11.44 -7.65
C ALA A 308 -4.12 -11.52 -6.84
N LEU A 309 -3.68 -10.40 -6.26
CA LEU A 309 -2.52 -10.36 -5.37
C LEU A 309 -2.72 -11.24 -4.13
N TYR A 310 -3.88 -11.16 -3.48
CA TYR A 310 -4.17 -11.98 -2.31
C TYR A 310 -4.28 -13.46 -2.65
N ASP A 311 -5.00 -13.82 -3.71
CA ASP A 311 -5.14 -15.21 -4.14
C ASP A 311 -3.78 -15.82 -4.46
N TRP A 312 -2.91 -15.04 -5.12
CA TRP A 312 -1.53 -15.44 -5.39
C TRP A 312 -0.73 -15.67 -4.08
N ALA A 313 -0.80 -14.76 -3.11
CA ALA A 313 -0.09 -14.91 -1.83
C ALA A 313 -0.53 -16.18 -1.10
N TYR A 314 -1.84 -16.36 -0.93
CA TYR A 314 -2.38 -17.53 -0.24
C TYR A 314 -2.07 -18.86 -0.94
N ALA A 315 -1.99 -18.85 -2.28
CA ALA A 315 -1.62 -20.04 -3.06
C ALA A 315 -0.13 -20.40 -2.96
N ASN A 316 0.74 -19.40 -2.80
CA ASN A 316 2.20 -19.59 -2.93
C ASN A 316 2.97 -19.50 -1.61
N ARG A 317 2.37 -19.06 -0.49
CA ARG A 317 3.04 -18.82 0.79
C ARG A 317 3.81 -20.01 1.36
N SER A 318 3.41 -21.22 1.04
CA SER A 318 4.08 -22.44 1.51
C SER A 318 5.25 -22.87 0.63
N SER A 319 5.34 -22.34 -0.60
CA SER A 319 6.33 -22.74 -1.59
C SER A 319 7.37 -21.68 -1.90
N LEU A 320 7.06 -20.40 -1.64
CA LEU A 320 8.01 -19.29 -1.85
C LEU A 320 8.82 -19.03 -0.59
N ARG A 321 10.12 -18.79 -0.77
CA ARG A 321 11.03 -18.38 0.30
C ARG A 321 11.78 -17.12 -0.07
N ALA A 322 12.03 -16.27 0.92
CA ALA A 322 12.90 -15.12 0.74
C ALA A 322 14.32 -15.57 0.38
N PRO A 323 15.09 -14.80 -0.40
CA PRO A 323 16.51 -15.07 -0.60
C PRO A 323 17.23 -15.07 0.75
N ILE A 324 18.32 -15.85 0.83
CA ILE A 324 19.21 -15.83 2.00
C ILE A 324 19.86 -14.45 2.07
N ALA A 325 19.65 -13.74 3.17
CA ALA A 325 20.33 -12.47 3.39
C ALA A 325 21.82 -12.71 3.75
N ASP A 326 22.69 -11.77 3.40
CA ASP A 326 24.13 -11.88 3.73
C ASP A 326 24.35 -11.98 5.25
N GLU A 327 23.53 -11.34 6.06
CA GLU A 327 23.53 -11.40 7.52
C GLU A 327 23.25 -12.81 8.05
N ASP A 328 22.41 -13.61 7.39
CA ASP A 328 22.06 -14.97 7.79
C ASP A 328 23.26 -15.94 7.66
N ILE A 329 24.18 -15.62 6.76
CA ILE A 329 25.38 -16.43 6.45
C ILE A 329 26.69 -15.77 6.86
N ALA A 330 26.69 -14.52 7.31
CA ALA A 330 27.91 -13.75 7.58
C ALA A 330 28.84 -14.40 8.62
N GLY A 331 28.28 -15.08 9.63
CA GLY A 331 29.04 -15.77 10.69
C GLY A 331 29.42 -17.22 10.38
N LEU A 332 28.95 -17.78 9.25
CA LEU A 332 29.14 -19.20 8.95
C LEU A 332 30.48 -19.47 8.25
N ALA A 333 31.14 -20.61 8.58
CA ALA A 333 32.29 -21.09 7.80
C ALA A 333 31.86 -21.51 6.39
N TRP A 334 32.80 -21.57 5.45
CA TRP A 334 32.50 -21.83 4.02
C TRP A 334 31.66 -23.11 3.82
N GLY A 335 32.01 -24.22 4.50
CA GLY A 335 31.26 -25.46 4.39
C GLY A 335 29.84 -25.39 4.96
N GLU A 336 29.66 -24.61 6.03
CA GLU A 336 28.34 -24.36 6.63
C GLU A 336 27.48 -23.49 5.74
N ARG A 337 28.06 -22.45 5.09
CA ARG A 337 27.35 -21.61 4.09
C ARG A 337 26.86 -22.46 2.93
N VAL A 338 27.68 -23.34 2.39
CA VAL A 338 27.29 -24.26 1.31
C VAL A 338 26.16 -25.18 1.76
N ALA A 339 26.27 -25.79 2.95
CA ALA A 339 25.24 -26.67 3.49
C ALA A 339 23.91 -25.93 3.73
N PHE A 340 23.98 -24.73 4.31
CA PHE A 340 22.80 -23.86 4.53
C PHE A 340 22.14 -23.47 3.21
N THR A 341 22.92 -23.02 2.22
CA THR A 341 22.43 -22.64 0.91
C THR A 341 21.78 -23.83 0.17
N VAL A 342 22.41 -25.02 0.24
CA VAL A 342 21.84 -26.22 -0.38
C VAL A 342 20.55 -26.65 0.34
N ALA A 343 20.51 -26.64 1.68
CA ALA A 343 19.30 -26.94 2.43
C ALA A 343 18.17 -25.98 2.10
N TRP A 344 18.48 -24.67 2.04
CA TRP A 344 17.53 -23.64 1.66
C TRP A 344 16.97 -23.87 0.23
N PHE A 345 17.84 -24.25 -0.71
CA PHE A 345 17.45 -24.55 -2.09
C PHE A 345 16.58 -25.82 -2.17
N MET A 346 16.93 -26.87 -1.42
CA MET A 346 16.22 -28.16 -1.46
C MET A 346 14.86 -28.13 -0.76
N GLU A 347 14.67 -27.24 0.21
CA GLU A 347 13.41 -27.09 0.95
C GLU A 347 12.43 -26.09 0.30
N GLY A 348 12.89 -25.29 -0.66
CA GLY A 348 12.13 -24.20 -1.29
C GLY A 348 11.55 -24.48 -2.67
N TRP A 349 11.63 -25.75 -3.16
CA TRP A 349 11.07 -26.18 -4.45
C TRP A 349 10.08 -27.31 -4.30
#